data_fe5190645e276d508427a4b80cfa1fcf
#
_entry.id   fe5190645e276d508427a4b80cfa1fcf
#
_cell.length_a   1.000
_cell.length_b   1.000
_cell.length_c   1.000
_cell.angle_alpha   90.00
_cell.angle_beta   90.00
_cell.angle_gamma   90.00
#
_symmetry.space_group_name_H-M   'P 1'
#
loop_
_entity.id
_entity.type
_entity.pdbx_description
1 polymer ?
#
loop_
_entity_poly.entity_id
_entity_poly.type
_entity_poly.pdbx_seq_one_letter_code
_entity_poly.pdbx_strand_id
1 'polypeptide(L)'
;MITQKTVTNEEFHRFVERAEGRFEWVDGQVIALYSGEPVDDSLVDYVLSDDFDRAQLPEFPMPTQKHDDIVSNLHGLLFILLKSRNFRIYSQATFIRGELSIKSRQPDITIVKKDGQQRTKMHEVLNPVVLMEVLSKPTQSIDMAEKLEEYQNVPSVQEYVMVSQSQVRVVVFRRISDRKWEEEIFTGLTETLTLTSLGADISLTDIYEDVEIGNG
;
A
#
# COMPACT_ATOMS: atom_id res chain seq x y z
N MET A 1 -3.95 6.05 32.35
CA MET A 1 -3.62 6.09 30.91
C MET A 1 -2.77 4.86 30.65
N ILE A 2 -3.26 3.93 29.86
CA ILE A 2 -2.45 2.80 29.38
C ILE A 2 -1.51 3.43 28.35
N THR A 3 -0.22 3.56 28.66
CA THR A 3 0.78 4.00 27.69
C THR A 3 0.93 2.86 26.70
N GLN A 4 0.47 3.07 25.49
CA GLN A 4 0.63 2.14 24.37
C GLN A 4 2.12 2.01 24.05
N LYS A 5 2.58 0.78 23.82
CA LYS A 5 3.99 0.50 23.52
C LYS A 5 4.39 1.11 22.20
N THR A 6 5.55 1.73 22.17
CA THR A 6 6.17 2.18 20.93
C THR A 6 7.37 1.31 20.59
N VAL A 7 7.47 0.89 19.35
CA VAL A 7 8.62 0.18 18.79
C VAL A 7 9.41 1.07 17.84
N THR A 8 10.70 0.85 17.78
CA THR A 8 11.55 1.49 16.78
C THR A 8 11.30 0.90 15.39
N ASN A 9 11.70 1.60 14.34
CA ASN A 9 11.60 1.07 12.97
C ASN A 9 12.38 -0.26 12.79
N GLU A 10 13.53 -0.41 13.45
CA GLU A 10 14.30 -1.65 13.43
C GLU A 10 13.57 -2.81 14.13
N GLU A 11 12.94 -2.56 15.27
CA GLU A 11 12.10 -3.53 15.95
C GLU A 11 10.88 -3.90 15.13
N PHE A 12 10.25 -2.94 14.45
CA PHE A 12 9.15 -3.21 13.52
C PHE A 12 9.57 -4.16 12.40
N HIS A 13 10.70 -3.92 11.74
CA HIS A 13 11.17 -4.82 10.68
C HIS A 13 11.50 -6.22 11.21
N ARG A 14 12.09 -6.31 12.40
CA ARG A 14 12.32 -7.60 13.08
C ARG A 14 11.01 -8.30 13.44
N PHE A 15 9.99 -7.53 13.84
CA PHE A 15 8.65 -8.08 14.06
C PHE A 15 8.06 -8.65 12.76
N VAL A 16 8.09 -7.90 11.67
CA VAL A 16 7.58 -8.34 10.34
C VAL A 16 8.27 -9.60 9.84
N GLU A 17 9.59 -9.71 10.03
CA GLU A 17 10.35 -10.92 9.64
C GLU A 17 9.93 -12.18 10.41
N ARG A 18 9.46 -12.02 11.64
CA ARG A 18 9.03 -13.12 12.51
C ARG A 18 7.55 -13.44 12.39
N ALA A 19 6.71 -12.42 12.31
CA ALA A 19 5.26 -12.57 12.22
C ALA A 19 4.82 -12.85 10.78
N GLU A 20 3.94 -13.83 10.58
CA GLU A 20 3.31 -14.07 9.28
C GLU A 20 2.10 -13.16 9.11
N GLY A 21 2.20 -12.12 8.26
CA GLY A 21 1.12 -11.18 8.03
C GLY A 21 1.62 -9.91 7.34
N ARG A 22 0.69 -8.98 7.12
CA ARG A 22 1.01 -7.66 6.58
C ARG A 22 0.77 -6.60 7.64
N PHE A 23 1.77 -5.77 7.84
CA PHE A 23 1.78 -4.77 8.90
C PHE A 23 2.32 -3.45 8.39
N GLU A 24 1.90 -2.37 9.03
CA GLU A 24 2.45 -1.03 8.86
C GLU A 24 3.00 -0.52 10.19
N TRP A 25 3.97 0.36 10.12
CA TRP A 25 4.51 1.05 11.29
C TRP A 25 4.01 2.49 11.28
N VAL A 26 3.24 2.86 12.28
CA VAL A 26 2.59 4.17 12.35
C VAL A 26 2.79 4.74 13.74
N ASP A 27 3.48 5.86 13.85
CA ASP A 27 3.72 6.59 15.10
C ASP A 27 4.28 5.70 16.25
N GLY A 28 5.15 4.75 15.86
CA GLY A 28 5.76 3.81 16.79
C GLY A 28 4.93 2.55 17.07
N GLN A 29 3.79 2.37 16.44
CA GLN A 29 2.91 1.21 16.62
C GLN A 29 2.98 0.25 15.43
N VAL A 30 2.78 -1.04 15.70
CA VAL A 30 2.58 -2.07 14.67
C VAL A 30 1.09 -2.16 14.39
N ILE A 31 0.67 -1.87 13.17
CA ILE A 31 -0.72 -1.90 12.73
C ILE A 31 -0.92 -3.11 11.82
N ALA A 32 -1.91 -3.95 12.09
CA ALA A 32 -2.29 -5.05 11.19
C ALA A 32 -3.05 -4.48 9.98
N LEU A 33 -2.49 -4.64 8.78
CA LEU A 33 -2.93 -3.91 7.57
C LEU A 33 -4.41 -4.10 7.24
N TYR A 34 -4.92 -5.32 7.31
CA TYR A 34 -6.30 -5.60 6.88
C TYR A 34 -7.38 -5.34 7.92
N SER A 35 -7.02 -5.14 9.20
CA SER A 35 -7.96 -4.68 10.22
C SER A 35 -7.85 -3.18 10.46
N GLY A 36 -6.69 -2.58 10.19
CA GLY A 36 -6.37 -1.20 10.57
C GLY A 36 -6.15 -1.03 12.08
N GLU A 37 -6.13 -2.12 12.85
CA GLU A 37 -6.01 -2.08 14.30
C GLU A 37 -4.56 -2.28 14.75
N PRO A 38 -4.14 -1.62 15.85
CA PRO A 38 -2.86 -1.90 16.47
C PRO A 38 -2.76 -3.35 16.94
N VAL A 39 -1.59 -3.95 16.73
CA VAL A 39 -1.26 -5.26 17.29
C VAL A 39 -1.10 -5.10 18.81
N ASP A 40 -1.64 -6.06 19.58
CA ASP A 40 -1.54 -6.04 21.03
C ASP A 40 -0.09 -5.96 21.53
N ASP A 41 0.16 -5.10 22.49
CA ASP A 41 1.51 -4.85 23.01
C ASP A 41 2.18 -6.12 23.57
N SER A 42 1.41 -7.02 24.18
CA SER A 42 1.94 -8.30 24.71
C SER A 42 2.35 -9.25 23.58
N LEU A 43 1.63 -9.23 22.45
CA LEU A 43 1.99 -10.00 21.26
C LEU A 43 3.24 -9.42 20.59
N VAL A 44 3.35 -8.09 20.53
CA VAL A 44 4.58 -7.44 20.02
C VAL A 44 5.78 -7.80 20.88
N ASP A 45 5.65 -7.77 22.20
CA ASP A 45 6.70 -8.20 23.14
C ASP A 45 7.10 -9.65 22.93
N TYR A 46 6.12 -10.54 22.82
CA TYR A 46 6.35 -11.95 22.58
C TYR A 46 7.10 -12.20 21.26
N VAL A 47 6.64 -11.61 20.14
CA VAL A 47 7.28 -11.78 18.84
C VAL A 47 8.73 -11.27 18.84
N LEU A 48 9.02 -10.21 19.61
CA LEU A 48 10.36 -9.63 19.72
C LEU A 48 11.26 -10.33 20.75
N SER A 49 10.72 -11.21 21.59
CA SER A 49 11.46 -11.92 22.65
C SER A 49 12.35 -13.04 22.10
N ASP A 50 13.21 -13.57 22.97
CA ASP A 50 14.05 -14.75 22.68
C ASP A 50 13.24 -16.07 22.77
N ASP A 51 12.11 -16.06 23.50
CA ASP A 51 11.21 -17.20 23.69
C ASP A 51 10.19 -17.35 22.54
N PHE A 52 10.33 -16.57 21.46
CA PHE A 52 9.39 -16.57 20.35
C PHE A 52 9.31 -17.93 19.66
N ASP A 53 8.10 -18.47 19.58
CA ASP A 53 7.73 -19.66 18.82
C ASP A 53 6.63 -19.31 17.81
N ARG A 54 6.96 -19.41 16.53
CA ARG A 54 6.03 -19.08 15.43
C ARG A 54 4.73 -19.89 15.48
N ALA A 55 4.78 -21.11 15.98
CA ALA A 55 3.58 -21.98 16.09
C ALA A 55 2.53 -21.44 17.09
N GLN A 56 2.89 -20.48 17.92
CA GLN A 56 2.00 -19.85 18.89
C GLN A 56 1.42 -18.50 18.42
N LEU A 57 1.71 -18.08 17.18
CA LEU A 57 1.13 -16.85 16.64
C LEU A 57 -0.38 -17.02 16.40
N PRO A 58 -1.17 -15.99 16.69
CA PRO A 58 -2.56 -15.94 16.25
C PRO A 58 -2.64 -15.77 14.73
N GLU A 59 -3.77 -16.13 14.15
CA GLU A 59 -4.06 -15.79 12.76
C GLU A 59 -4.28 -14.27 12.64
N PHE A 60 -3.57 -13.64 11.73
CA PHE A 60 -3.80 -12.24 11.37
C PHE A 60 -4.85 -12.12 10.26
N PRO A 61 -5.56 -10.98 10.18
CA PRO A 61 -6.50 -10.75 9.09
C PRO A 61 -5.83 -10.90 7.73
N MET A 62 -6.54 -11.56 6.81
CA MET A 62 -6.10 -11.79 5.44
C MET A 62 -6.92 -10.94 4.45
N PRO A 63 -6.40 -10.65 3.26
CA PRO A 63 -7.16 -9.99 2.22
C PRO A 63 -8.35 -10.83 1.77
N THR A 64 -9.32 -10.20 1.15
CA THR A 64 -10.41 -10.92 0.48
C THR A 64 -9.94 -11.42 -0.89
N GLN A 65 -10.60 -12.44 -1.44
CA GLN A 65 -10.35 -12.92 -2.81
C GLN A 65 -10.41 -11.76 -3.82
N LYS A 66 -11.43 -10.89 -3.74
CA LYS A 66 -11.60 -9.74 -4.63
C LYS A 66 -10.42 -8.76 -4.57
N HIS A 67 -9.88 -8.55 -3.39
CA HIS A 67 -8.68 -7.72 -3.21
C HIS A 67 -7.50 -8.33 -3.98
N ASP A 68 -7.26 -9.63 -3.79
CA ASP A 68 -6.13 -10.31 -4.41
C ASP A 68 -6.28 -10.41 -5.94
N ASP A 69 -7.50 -10.63 -6.44
CA ASP A 69 -7.79 -10.64 -7.87
C ASP A 69 -7.47 -9.28 -8.50
N ILE A 70 -7.92 -8.17 -7.89
CA ILE A 70 -7.64 -6.81 -8.38
C ILE A 70 -6.13 -6.51 -8.34
N VAL A 71 -5.44 -6.85 -7.25
CA VAL A 71 -3.98 -6.66 -7.15
C VAL A 71 -3.24 -7.45 -8.22
N SER A 72 -3.67 -8.69 -8.47
CA SER A 72 -3.08 -9.57 -9.49
C SER A 72 -3.28 -9.01 -10.90
N ASN A 73 -4.51 -8.57 -11.23
CA ASN A 73 -4.83 -7.95 -12.51
C ASN A 73 -3.98 -6.69 -12.74
N LEU A 74 -3.96 -5.78 -11.77
CA LEU A 74 -3.14 -4.56 -11.84
C LEU A 74 -1.66 -4.87 -12.02
N HIS A 75 -1.11 -5.83 -11.26
CA HIS A 75 0.29 -6.21 -11.38
C HIS A 75 0.61 -6.76 -12.76
N GLY A 76 -0.22 -7.67 -13.28
CA GLY A 76 -0.06 -8.27 -14.60
C GLY A 76 -0.09 -7.23 -15.73
N LEU A 77 -1.09 -6.35 -15.70
CA LEU A 77 -1.25 -5.26 -16.67
C LEU A 77 -0.05 -4.30 -16.65
N LEU A 78 0.33 -3.84 -15.48
CA LEU A 78 1.47 -2.95 -15.30
C LEU A 78 2.78 -3.62 -15.72
N PHE A 79 2.98 -4.91 -15.42
CA PHE A 79 4.16 -5.65 -15.86
C PHE A 79 4.29 -5.67 -17.37
N ILE A 80 3.20 -5.94 -18.10
CA ILE A 80 3.17 -5.93 -19.55
C ILE A 80 3.47 -4.54 -20.11
N LEU A 81 2.79 -3.51 -19.59
CA LEU A 81 2.90 -2.13 -20.05
C LEU A 81 4.28 -1.51 -19.77
N LEU A 82 4.94 -1.90 -18.67
CA LEU A 82 6.19 -1.30 -18.22
C LEU A 82 7.44 -2.17 -18.47
N LYS A 83 7.30 -3.37 -19.05
CA LYS A 83 8.35 -4.38 -19.21
C LYS A 83 9.66 -3.85 -19.80
N SER A 84 9.60 -2.99 -20.79
CA SER A 84 10.78 -2.43 -21.47
C SER A 84 11.08 -0.98 -21.07
N ARG A 85 10.40 -0.47 -20.04
CA ARG A 85 10.56 0.90 -19.55
C ARG A 85 11.46 0.94 -18.31
N ASN A 86 11.86 2.13 -17.94
CA ASN A 86 12.71 2.36 -16.76
C ASN A 86 11.94 2.33 -15.44
N PHE A 87 11.01 1.36 -15.27
CA PHE A 87 10.22 1.21 -14.05
C PHE A 87 10.33 -0.20 -13.50
N ARG A 88 10.21 -0.30 -12.17
CA ARG A 88 10.07 -1.54 -11.41
C ARG A 88 8.79 -1.49 -10.60
N ILE A 89 8.08 -2.62 -10.57
CA ILE A 89 6.84 -2.80 -9.84
C ILE A 89 7.12 -3.70 -8.64
N TYR A 90 6.63 -3.30 -7.50
CA TYR A 90 6.56 -4.13 -6.30
C TYR A 90 5.10 -4.28 -5.90
N SER A 91 4.67 -5.50 -5.59
CA SER A 91 3.36 -5.77 -5.03
C SER A 91 3.50 -6.35 -3.62
N GLN A 92 2.76 -5.78 -2.69
CA GLN A 92 2.53 -6.26 -1.32
C GLN A 92 3.77 -6.59 -0.45
N ALA A 93 4.97 -6.37 -0.94
CA ALA A 93 6.21 -6.79 -0.28
C ALA A 93 7.20 -5.65 -0.01
N THR A 94 6.84 -4.41 -0.35
CA THR A 94 7.76 -3.29 -0.25
C THR A 94 7.18 -2.19 0.62
N PHE A 95 7.86 -1.88 1.70
CA PHE A 95 7.55 -0.71 2.51
C PHE A 95 8.01 0.56 1.81
N ILE A 96 7.23 1.62 1.97
CA ILE A 96 7.61 2.98 1.60
C ILE A 96 7.75 3.82 2.87
N ARG A 97 8.65 4.79 2.83
CA ARG A 97 8.85 5.72 3.92
C ARG A 97 9.15 7.11 3.37
N GLY A 98 8.48 8.14 3.90
CA GLY A 98 8.90 9.53 3.67
C GLY A 98 10.23 9.82 4.37
N GLU A 99 11.05 10.68 3.80
CA GLU A 99 12.43 10.95 4.30
C GLU A 99 12.47 11.35 5.78
N LEU A 100 11.46 12.08 6.24
CA LEU A 100 11.31 12.53 7.63
C LEU A 100 10.16 11.82 8.37
N SER A 101 9.57 10.78 7.76
CA SER A 101 8.41 10.10 8.33
C SER A 101 8.80 9.14 9.44
N ILE A 102 7.97 9.12 10.49
CA ILE A 102 7.96 8.09 11.53
C ILE A 102 6.98 6.96 11.19
N LYS A 103 6.56 6.86 9.93
CA LYS A 103 5.62 5.86 9.42
C LYS A 103 6.27 5.06 8.29
N SER A 104 6.00 3.76 8.28
CA SER A 104 6.42 2.82 7.23
C SER A 104 5.17 2.12 6.71
N ARG A 105 4.74 2.48 5.50
CA ARG A 105 3.51 1.99 4.85
C ARG A 105 3.83 0.88 3.87
N GLN A 106 2.87 -0.03 3.66
CA GLN A 106 2.99 -1.15 2.73
C GLN A 106 1.86 -1.11 1.68
N PRO A 107 1.99 -0.29 0.63
CA PRO A 107 0.99 -0.23 -0.44
C PRO A 107 0.84 -1.57 -1.17
N ASP A 108 -0.34 -1.80 -1.75
CA ASP A 108 -0.57 -3.01 -2.55
C ASP A 108 0.32 -3.03 -3.80
N ILE A 109 0.52 -1.88 -4.45
CA ILE A 109 1.47 -1.72 -5.55
C ILE A 109 2.29 -0.46 -5.37
N THR A 110 3.60 -0.62 -5.51
CA THR A 110 4.57 0.48 -5.52
C THR A 110 5.36 0.45 -6.81
N ILE A 111 5.38 1.56 -7.55
CA ILE A 111 6.15 1.71 -8.78
C ILE A 111 7.28 2.72 -8.56
N VAL A 112 8.50 2.32 -8.94
CA VAL A 112 9.71 3.14 -8.82
C VAL A 112 10.45 3.22 -10.15
N LYS A 113 11.24 4.28 -10.36
CA LYS A 113 12.23 4.28 -11.44
C LYS A 113 13.36 3.33 -11.09
N LYS A 114 13.85 2.55 -12.07
CA LYS A 114 15.03 1.66 -11.89
C LYS A 114 16.28 2.48 -11.60
N ASP A 115 16.47 3.56 -12.35
CA ASP A 115 17.60 4.45 -12.16
C ASP A 115 17.34 5.40 -10.99
N GLY A 116 18.33 5.54 -10.12
CA GLY A 116 18.25 6.45 -8.97
C GLY A 116 17.33 5.97 -7.84
N GLN A 117 16.98 4.69 -7.78
CA GLN A 117 16.18 4.16 -6.69
C GLN A 117 16.91 4.36 -5.35
N GLN A 118 16.19 4.93 -4.38
CA GLN A 118 16.69 5.19 -3.03
C GLN A 118 15.99 4.26 -2.03
N ARG A 119 16.77 3.72 -1.08
CA ARG A 119 16.28 2.85 -0.02
C ARG A 119 16.93 3.18 1.32
N THR A 120 16.21 2.90 2.40
CA THR A 120 16.77 2.88 3.75
C THR A 120 17.68 1.65 3.94
N LYS A 121 18.37 1.59 5.09
CA LYS A 121 19.11 0.38 5.51
C LYS A 121 18.19 -0.84 5.70
N MET A 122 16.93 -0.60 6.00
CA MET A 122 15.88 -1.62 6.14
C MET A 122 15.18 -1.94 4.81
N HIS A 123 15.78 -1.53 3.68
CA HIS A 123 15.28 -1.75 2.32
C HIS A 123 13.94 -1.07 1.97
N GLU A 124 13.45 -0.16 2.82
CA GLU A 124 12.26 0.63 2.52
C GLU A 124 12.52 1.59 1.35
N VAL A 125 11.55 1.76 0.48
CA VAL A 125 11.65 2.67 -0.67
C VAL A 125 11.42 4.11 -0.24
N LEU A 126 12.32 5.01 -0.62
CA LEU A 126 12.24 6.44 -0.29
C LEU A 126 11.68 7.30 -1.44
N ASN A 127 11.74 6.81 -2.67
CA ASN A 127 11.36 7.59 -3.86
C ASN A 127 10.41 6.82 -4.82
N PRO A 128 9.24 6.38 -4.34
CA PRO A 128 8.21 5.83 -5.19
C PRO A 128 7.68 6.90 -6.16
N VAL A 129 7.19 6.46 -7.34
CA VAL A 129 6.59 7.34 -8.36
C VAL A 129 5.06 7.21 -8.36
N VAL A 130 4.56 5.97 -8.29
CA VAL A 130 3.13 5.67 -8.21
C VAL A 130 2.89 4.70 -7.07
N LEU A 131 1.86 4.96 -6.30
CA LEU A 131 1.36 4.11 -5.23
C LEU A 131 -0.09 3.73 -5.54
N MET A 132 -0.44 2.46 -5.27
CA MET A 132 -1.81 1.99 -5.45
C MET A 132 -2.25 1.17 -4.24
N GLU A 133 -3.52 1.38 -3.86
CA GLU A 133 -4.19 0.66 -2.77
C GLU A 133 -5.51 0.10 -3.24
N VAL A 134 -5.81 -1.15 -2.92
CA VAL A 134 -7.10 -1.79 -3.14
C VAL A 134 -7.91 -1.74 -1.86
N LEU A 135 -9.00 -0.99 -1.87
CA LEU A 135 -9.72 -0.60 -0.66
C LEU A 135 -10.83 -1.59 -0.30
N SER A 136 -10.85 -2.02 0.96
CA SER A 136 -11.98 -2.73 1.58
C SER A 136 -12.92 -1.76 2.30
N LYS A 137 -14.20 -2.16 2.49
CA LYS A 137 -15.27 -1.26 2.98
C LYS A 137 -15.08 -0.59 4.35
N PRO A 138 -14.48 -1.18 5.39
CA PRO A 138 -14.61 -0.63 6.74
C PRO A 138 -13.66 0.51 7.09
N THR A 139 -12.50 0.62 6.47
CA THR A 139 -11.43 1.55 6.89
C THR A 139 -11.26 2.74 5.94
N GLN A 140 -12.14 2.87 4.94
CA GLN A 140 -11.92 3.71 3.76
C GLN A 140 -11.77 5.21 4.01
N SER A 141 -12.40 5.79 5.02
CA SER A 141 -12.47 7.26 5.07
C SER A 141 -11.36 7.95 5.86
N ILE A 142 -10.94 7.38 6.98
CA ILE A 142 -9.92 7.99 7.84
C ILE A 142 -8.52 7.59 7.35
N ASP A 143 -8.31 6.30 7.11
CA ASP A 143 -7.06 5.74 6.61
C ASP A 143 -6.66 6.32 5.24
N MET A 144 -7.65 6.54 4.35
CA MET A 144 -7.45 7.19 3.06
C MET A 144 -6.96 8.62 3.19
N ALA A 145 -7.54 9.42 4.08
CA ALA A 145 -7.17 10.82 4.22
C ALA A 145 -5.75 10.97 4.78
N GLU A 146 -5.39 10.14 5.76
CA GLU A 146 -4.04 10.12 6.34
C GLU A 146 -3.00 9.65 5.32
N LYS A 147 -3.24 8.53 4.63
CA LYS A 147 -2.32 8.02 3.61
C LYS A 147 -2.17 9.00 2.45
N LEU A 148 -3.27 9.65 2.01
CA LEU A 148 -3.21 10.65 0.97
C LEU A 148 -2.29 11.82 1.36
N GLU A 149 -2.47 12.37 2.57
CA GLU A 149 -1.63 13.45 3.08
C GLU A 149 -0.16 13.01 3.17
N GLU A 150 0.10 11.80 3.70
CA GLU A 150 1.45 11.25 3.80
C GLU A 150 2.11 11.11 2.43
N TYR A 151 1.40 10.55 1.44
CA TYR A 151 1.93 10.32 0.10
C TYR A 151 2.11 11.61 -0.68
N GLN A 152 1.26 12.61 -0.45
CA GLN A 152 1.42 13.93 -1.01
C GLN A 152 2.71 14.63 -0.50
N ASN A 153 3.14 14.32 0.70
CA ASN A 153 4.37 14.85 1.30
C ASN A 153 5.64 14.10 0.86
N VAL A 154 5.53 13.01 0.07
CA VAL A 154 6.68 12.34 -0.56
C VAL A 154 6.94 12.99 -1.92
N PRO A 155 8.04 13.74 -2.10
CA PRO A 155 8.25 14.58 -3.31
C PRO A 155 8.27 13.80 -4.63
N SER A 156 8.69 12.54 -4.59
CA SER A 156 8.79 11.68 -5.78
C SER A 156 7.45 11.12 -6.25
N VAL A 157 6.43 11.04 -5.37
CA VAL A 157 5.11 10.52 -5.70
C VAL A 157 4.42 11.48 -6.67
N GLN A 158 4.05 10.96 -7.83
CA GLN A 158 3.36 11.68 -8.89
C GLN A 158 1.88 11.32 -8.96
N GLU A 159 1.55 10.07 -8.65
CA GLU A 159 0.18 9.57 -8.67
C GLU A 159 -0.08 8.62 -7.50
N TYR A 160 -1.24 8.79 -6.87
CA TYR A 160 -1.78 7.84 -5.89
C TYR A 160 -3.13 7.34 -6.38
N VAL A 161 -3.27 6.03 -6.50
CA VAL A 161 -4.44 5.36 -7.08
C VAL A 161 -5.13 4.52 -6.01
N MET A 162 -6.42 4.68 -5.90
CA MET A 162 -7.27 3.87 -5.03
C MET A 162 -8.29 3.12 -5.85
N VAL A 163 -8.34 1.80 -5.69
CA VAL A 163 -9.25 0.91 -6.42
C VAL A 163 -10.21 0.25 -5.44
N SER A 164 -11.51 0.41 -5.64
CA SER A 164 -12.51 -0.21 -4.78
C SER A 164 -12.73 -1.68 -5.15
N GLN A 165 -12.68 -2.58 -4.14
CA GLN A 165 -13.08 -3.98 -4.35
C GLN A 165 -14.59 -4.23 -4.25
N SER A 166 -15.39 -3.22 -3.91
CA SER A 166 -16.82 -3.36 -3.68
C SER A 166 -17.70 -2.82 -4.80
N GLN A 167 -17.17 -1.96 -5.65
CA GLN A 167 -17.85 -1.33 -6.78
C GLN A 167 -16.82 -0.94 -7.84
N VAL A 168 -17.25 -0.81 -9.09
CA VAL A 168 -16.40 -0.25 -10.14
C VAL A 168 -16.13 1.22 -9.81
N ARG A 169 -15.01 1.47 -9.19
CA ARG A 169 -14.57 2.83 -8.81
C ARG A 169 -13.06 2.85 -8.66
N VAL A 170 -12.43 3.73 -9.42
CA VAL A 170 -11.02 4.07 -9.29
C VAL A 170 -10.90 5.56 -9.04
N VAL A 171 -10.11 5.95 -8.06
CA VAL A 171 -9.80 7.36 -7.77
C VAL A 171 -8.30 7.56 -7.94
N VAL A 172 -7.92 8.58 -8.68
CA VAL A 172 -6.52 8.95 -8.88
C VAL A 172 -6.30 10.36 -8.38
N PHE A 173 -5.31 10.52 -7.54
CA PHE A 173 -4.75 11.82 -7.20
C PHE A 173 -3.45 12.00 -7.98
N ARG A 174 -3.34 13.09 -8.76
CA ARG A 174 -2.16 13.44 -9.56
C ARG A 174 -1.51 14.71 -9.06
N ARG A 175 -0.21 14.67 -8.94
CA ARG A 175 0.58 15.85 -8.61
C ARG A 175 0.70 16.76 -9.83
N ILE A 176 0.16 17.98 -9.72
CA ILE A 176 0.24 19.01 -10.75
C ILE A 176 1.41 19.98 -10.48
N SER A 177 1.71 20.19 -9.19
CA SER A 177 2.87 20.94 -8.73
C SER A 177 3.21 20.50 -7.29
N ASP A 178 4.25 21.08 -6.70
CA ASP A 178 4.70 20.72 -5.35
C ASP A 178 3.60 20.74 -4.28
N ARG A 179 2.58 21.58 -4.48
CA ARG A 179 1.48 21.75 -3.51
C ARG A 179 0.08 21.54 -4.09
N LYS A 180 -0.02 21.24 -5.38
CA LYS A 180 -1.32 21.06 -6.04
C LYS A 180 -1.47 19.65 -6.54
N TRP A 181 -2.57 19.03 -6.15
CA TRP A 181 -3.02 17.73 -6.62
C TRP A 181 -4.40 17.87 -7.25
N GLU A 182 -4.68 17.08 -8.25
CA GLU A 182 -5.98 16.94 -8.88
C GLU A 182 -6.52 15.52 -8.66
N GLU A 183 -7.82 15.46 -8.35
CA GLU A 183 -8.56 14.21 -8.22
C GLU A 183 -9.30 13.91 -9.51
N GLU A 184 -9.24 12.66 -9.95
CA GLU A 184 -10.08 12.13 -11.03
C GLU A 184 -10.71 10.82 -10.59
N ILE A 185 -12.00 10.62 -10.95
CA ILE A 185 -12.81 9.48 -10.53
C ILE A 185 -13.36 8.78 -11.75
N PHE A 186 -13.17 7.46 -11.80
CA PHE A 186 -13.67 6.56 -12.82
C PHE A 186 -14.69 5.61 -12.18
N THR A 187 -15.87 5.45 -12.80
CA THR A 187 -16.98 4.61 -12.28
C THR A 187 -17.56 3.67 -13.31
N GLY A 188 -17.18 3.80 -14.57
CA GLY A 188 -17.64 2.97 -15.68
C GLY A 188 -16.59 1.93 -16.11
N LEU A 189 -16.99 0.67 -16.32
CA LEU A 189 -16.10 -0.38 -16.82
C LEU A 189 -15.42 -0.05 -18.15
N THR A 190 -16.09 0.76 -19.00
CA THR A 190 -15.56 1.16 -20.31
C THR A 190 -14.58 2.33 -20.24
N GLU A 191 -14.36 2.89 -19.05
CA GLU A 191 -13.41 3.97 -18.85
C GLU A 191 -11.97 3.44 -18.80
N THR A 192 -11.03 4.34 -18.99
CA THR A 192 -9.59 4.03 -19.01
C THR A 192 -8.87 4.88 -17.97
N LEU A 193 -8.19 4.22 -17.07
CA LEU A 193 -7.27 4.85 -16.12
C LEU A 193 -5.98 5.23 -16.86
N THR A 194 -5.70 6.52 -16.97
CA THR A 194 -4.43 7.02 -17.52
C THR A 194 -3.45 7.31 -16.38
N LEU A 195 -2.31 6.63 -16.38
CA LEU A 195 -1.18 6.89 -15.49
C LEU A 195 -0.16 7.77 -16.21
N THR A 196 -0.34 9.07 -16.10
CA THR A 196 0.43 10.07 -16.86
C THR A 196 1.93 9.99 -16.59
N SER A 197 2.33 9.79 -15.32
CA SER A 197 3.73 9.66 -14.91
C SER A 197 4.45 8.45 -15.49
N LEU A 198 3.68 7.43 -15.88
CA LEU A 198 4.17 6.20 -16.49
C LEU A 198 3.97 6.18 -18.02
N GLY A 199 3.13 7.07 -18.57
CA GLY A 199 2.65 7.00 -19.95
C GLY A 199 1.94 5.68 -20.24
N ALA A 200 1.07 5.23 -19.35
CA ALA A 200 0.36 3.96 -19.42
C ALA A 200 -1.14 4.15 -19.25
N ASP A 201 -1.92 3.45 -20.06
CA ASP A 201 -3.37 3.42 -20.03
C ASP A 201 -3.85 2.01 -19.65
N ILE A 202 -4.78 1.91 -18.73
CA ILE A 202 -5.31 0.65 -18.20
C ILE A 202 -6.83 0.71 -18.25
N SER A 203 -7.46 -0.21 -18.97
CA SER A 203 -8.92 -0.34 -19.00
C SER A 203 -9.47 -0.77 -17.64
N LEU A 204 -10.56 -0.16 -17.19
CA LEU A 204 -11.23 -0.63 -15.98
C LEU A 204 -11.81 -2.03 -16.16
N THR A 205 -12.21 -2.41 -17.40
CA THR A 205 -12.61 -3.79 -17.70
C THR A 205 -11.52 -4.77 -17.32
N ASP A 206 -10.24 -4.47 -17.64
CA ASP A 206 -9.14 -5.36 -17.37
C ASP A 206 -8.75 -5.36 -15.87
N ILE A 207 -8.89 -4.21 -15.17
CA ILE A 207 -8.68 -4.13 -13.71
C ILE A 207 -9.65 -5.06 -12.97
N TYR A 208 -10.91 -5.07 -13.41
CA TYR A 208 -12.01 -5.80 -12.79
C TYR A 208 -12.32 -7.13 -13.48
N GLU A 209 -11.45 -7.64 -14.37
CA GLU A 209 -11.61 -8.93 -15.03
C GLU A 209 -11.74 -10.05 -13.98
N ASP A 210 -12.79 -10.86 -14.10
CA ASP A 210 -13.15 -11.97 -13.21
C ASP A 210 -13.38 -11.59 -11.73
N VAL A 211 -13.50 -10.29 -11.41
CA VAL A 211 -13.84 -9.81 -10.07
C VAL A 211 -15.35 -9.71 -9.89
N GLU A 212 -15.91 -10.45 -8.95
CA GLU A 212 -17.33 -10.37 -8.61
C GLU A 212 -17.66 -9.04 -7.91
N ILE A 213 -17.90 -8.00 -8.69
CA ILE A 213 -18.39 -6.72 -8.17
C ILE A 213 -19.89 -6.83 -7.91
N GLY A 214 -20.30 -6.61 -6.65
CA GLY A 214 -21.72 -6.59 -6.30
C GLY A 214 -22.44 -5.46 -7.05
N ASN A 215 -23.59 -5.77 -7.63
CA ASN A 215 -24.52 -4.76 -8.12
C ASN A 215 -24.97 -3.93 -6.91
N GLY A 216 -24.49 -2.69 -6.81
CA GLY A 216 -24.87 -1.73 -5.78
C GLY A 216 -26.32 -1.27 -5.91
#